data_69158391975f0260db53794bcf14d126
#
_entry.id   69158391975f0260db53794bcf14d126
#
_cell.length_a   1.000
_cell.length_b   1.000
_cell.length_c   1.000
_cell.angle_alpha   90.00
_cell.angle_beta   90.00
_cell.angle_gamma   90.00
#
_symmetry.space_group_name_H-M   'P 1'
#
loop_
_entity.id
_entity.type
_entity.pdbx_description
1 polymer ?
#
loop_
_entity_poly.entity_id
_entity_poly.type
_entity_poly.pdbx_seq_one_letter_code
_entity_poly.pdbx_strand_id
1 'polypeptide(L)'
;MTSKESFERLREVEARLKDWSTLEERDALEKEHDQAIRELVPDVGVKCTIVYYSDYRAATITQVLTSHKIAVRFNATNCIDYFGGRYEILPELEGEERIFIKRRNGKWIADGHLSKDGVRLALHYQRHYIDPSF
;
A
#
# COMPACT_ATOMS: atom_id res chain seq x y z
N MET A 1 -6.97 11.81 13.44
CA MET A 1 -5.59 11.46 13.03
C MET A 1 -5.42 11.80 11.56
N THR A 2 -4.34 12.47 11.18
CA THR A 2 -4.03 12.78 9.79
C THR A 2 -3.35 11.60 9.11
N SER A 3 -3.25 11.64 7.78
CA SER A 3 -2.52 10.64 7.00
C SER A 3 -1.06 10.54 7.46
N LYS A 4 -0.41 11.69 7.64
CA LYS A 4 0.97 11.75 8.12
C LYS A 4 1.14 11.13 9.51
N GLU A 5 0.24 11.48 10.44
CA GLU A 5 0.28 10.94 11.81
C GLU A 5 0.07 9.43 11.83
N SER A 6 -0.86 8.93 11.02
CA SER A 6 -1.13 7.50 10.92
C SER A 6 0.07 6.73 10.36
N PHE A 7 0.77 7.30 9.40
CA PHE A 7 1.98 6.71 8.82
C PHE A 7 3.16 6.75 9.80
N GLU A 8 3.34 7.85 10.52
CA GLU A 8 4.38 7.98 11.54
C GLU A 8 4.19 6.94 12.65
N ARG A 9 2.94 6.70 13.07
CA ARG A 9 2.62 5.65 14.03
C ARG A 9 3.01 4.27 13.50
N LEU A 10 2.69 3.97 12.25
CA LEU A 10 3.06 2.70 11.63
C LEU A 10 4.58 2.52 11.63
N ARG A 11 5.33 3.54 11.24
CA ARG A 11 6.79 3.48 11.23
C ARG A 11 7.40 3.27 12.60
N GLU A 12 6.83 3.88 13.62
CA GLU A 12 7.26 3.70 15.01
C GLU A 12 7.08 2.25 15.45
N VAL A 13 5.93 1.65 15.16
CA VAL A 13 5.68 0.23 15.48
C VAL A 13 6.63 -0.67 14.69
N GLU A 14 6.85 -0.41 13.43
CA GLU A 14 7.79 -1.19 12.61
C GLU A 14 9.22 -1.13 13.16
N ALA A 15 9.65 0.04 13.65
CA ALA A 15 10.96 0.19 14.27
C ALA A 15 11.07 -0.67 15.54
N ARG A 16 10.03 -0.71 16.36
CA ARG A 16 10.00 -1.53 17.57
C ARG A 16 9.97 -3.03 17.26
N LEU A 17 9.35 -3.44 16.14
CA LEU A 17 9.35 -4.83 15.70
C LEU A 17 10.73 -5.38 15.33
N LYS A 18 11.69 -4.50 15.08
CA LYS A 18 13.06 -4.90 14.78
C LYS A 18 13.90 -5.17 16.04
N ASP A 19 13.41 -4.79 17.21
CA ASP A 19 14.15 -4.81 18.47
C ASP A 19 13.26 -5.30 19.62
N TRP A 20 12.86 -6.56 19.55
CA TRP A 20 12.07 -7.22 20.60
C TRP A 20 12.94 -8.25 21.33
N SER A 21 12.68 -8.47 22.62
CA SER A 21 13.48 -9.35 23.47
C SER A 21 12.76 -10.63 23.86
N THR A 22 11.41 -10.66 23.83
CA THR A 22 10.62 -11.85 24.17
C THR A 22 9.55 -12.12 23.09
N LEU A 23 9.08 -13.37 23.02
CA LEU A 23 7.99 -13.74 22.10
C LEU A 23 6.69 -13.03 22.44
N GLU A 24 6.42 -12.80 23.72
CA GLU A 24 5.24 -12.06 24.16
C GLU A 24 5.27 -10.61 23.68
N GLU A 25 6.43 -9.97 23.78
CA GLU A 25 6.63 -8.62 23.27
C GLU A 25 6.44 -8.57 21.75
N ARG A 26 7.01 -9.53 21.02
CA ARG A 26 6.85 -9.66 19.57
C ARG A 26 5.37 -9.79 19.19
N ASP A 27 4.61 -10.67 19.88
CA ASP A 27 3.20 -10.89 19.59
C ASP A 27 2.38 -9.62 19.82
N ALA A 28 2.66 -8.89 20.90
CA ALA A 28 2.02 -7.61 21.17
C ALA A 28 2.31 -6.57 20.10
N LEU A 29 3.58 -6.49 19.64
CA LEU A 29 4.00 -5.57 18.58
C LEU A 29 3.38 -5.93 17.24
N GLU A 30 3.23 -7.20 16.92
CA GLU A 30 2.55 -7.63 15.70
C GLU A 30 1.09 -7.21 15.68
N LYS A 31 0.39 -7.29 16.83
CA LYS A 31 -1.00 -6.81 16.94
C LYS A 31 -1.08 -5.30 16.78
N GLU A 32 -0.16 -4.55 17.38
CA GLU A 32 -0.08 -3.10 17.19
C GLU A 32 0.19 -2.74 15.73
N HIS A 33 1.06 -3.51 15.07
CA HIS A 33 1.37 -3.31 13.66
C HIS A 33 0.13 -3.50 12.77
N ASP A 34 -0.61 -4.57 12.97
CA ASP A 34 -1.86 -4.81 12.25
C ASP A 34 -2.87 -3.69 12.47
N GLN A 35 -2.99 -3.22 13.70
CA GLN A 35 -3.90 -2.12 14.03
C GLN A 35 -3.44 -0.81 13.39
N ALA A 36 -2.14 -0.52 13.39
CA ALA A 36 -1.60 0.68 12.75
C ALA A 36 -1.84 0.68 11.24
N ILE A 37 -1.73 -0.49 10.58
CA ILE A 37 -2.06 -0.63 9.17
C ILE A 37 -3.55 -0.34 8.93
N ARG A 38 -4.44 -0.89 9.76
CA ARG A 38 -5.89 -0.66 9.64
C ARG A 38 -6.28 0.80 9.84
N GLU A 39 -5.52 1.53 10.64
CA GLU A 39 -5.78 2.92 10.96
C GLU A 39 -5.11 3.92 10.03
N LEU A 40 -4.39 3.46 9.00
CA LEU A 40 -3.82 4.36 8.01
C LEU A 40 -4.90 5.18 7.34
N VAL A 41 -4.70 6.50 7.32
CA VAL A 41 -5.65 7.46 6.76
C VAL A 41 -5.19 7.82 5.34
N PRO A 42 -6.05 7.61 4.32
CA PRO A 42 -5.71 8.01 2.96
C PRO A 42 -5.77 9.54 2.79
N ASP A 43 -4.96 10.05 1.88
CA ASP A 43 -5.03 11.45 1.46
C ASP A 43 -4.54 11.56 0.02
N VAL A 44 -4.94 12.63 -0.66
CA VAL A 44 -4.49 12.91 -2.03
C VAL A 44 -2.98 13.11 -2.04
N GLY A 45 -2.31 12.50 -3.01
CA GLY A 45 -0.85 12.56 -3.13
C GLY A 45 -0.10 11.48 -2.37
N VAL A 46 -0.79 10.70 -1.53
CA VAL A 46 -0.15 9.59 -0.81
C VAL A 46 0.29 8.52 -1.81
N LYS A 47 1.54 8.11 -1.71
CA LYS A 47 2.13 7.06 -2.52
C LYS A 47 1.64 5.69 -2.05
N CYS A 48 1.33 4.83 -3.00
CA CYS A 48 0.80 3.50 -2.70
C CYS A 48 1.25 2.47 -3.74
N THR A 49 0.96 1.21 -3.47
CA THR A 49 1.28 0.09 -4.36
C THR A 49 0.04 -0.75 -4.58
N ILE A 50 -0.28 -0.99 -5.84
CA ILE A 50 -1.32 -1.97 -6.21
C ILE A 50 -0.65 -3.33 -6.26
N VAL A 51 -1.15 -4.27 -5.45
CA VAL A 51 -0.57 -5.60 -5.29
C VAL A 51 -1.40 -6.60 -6.08
N TYR A 52 -0.82 -7.08 -7.17
CA TYR A 52 -1.34 -8.19 -7.96
C TYR A 52 -0.72 -9.52 -7.44
N TYR A 53 -1.06 -10.63 -8.08
CA TYR A 53 -0.56 -11.94 -7.65
C TYR A 53 0.98 -12.02 -7.58
N SER A 54 1.66 -11.62 -8.65
CA SER A 54 3.13 -11.65 -8.72
C SER A 54 3.75 -10.31 -9.04
N ASP A 55 2.92 -9.29 -9.31
CA ASP A 55 3.36 -7.97 -9.72
C ASP A 55 3.00 -6.92 -8.67
N TYR A 56 3.81 -5.87 -8.61
CA TYR A 56 3.56 -4.66 -7.83
C TYR A 56 3.59 -3.47 -8.76
N ARG A 57 2.59 -2.60 -8.68
CA ARG A 57 2.54 -1.39 -9.49
C ARG A 57 2.44 -0.16 -8.61
N ALA A 58 3.40 0.75 -8.81
CA ALA A 58 3.42 2.02 -8.11
C ALA A 58 2.23 2.89 -8.55
N ALA A 59 1.57 3.50 -7.58
CA ALA A 59 0.42 4.36 -7.81
C ALA A 59 0.38 5.51 -6.80
N THR A 60 -0.50 6.48 -7.04
CA THR A 60 -0.70 7.63 -6.16
C THR A 60 -2.18 7.87 -6.01
N ILE A 61 -2.62 8.20 -4.81
CA ILE A 61 -4.02 8.55 -4.54
C ILE A 61 -4.33 9.89 -5.22
N THR A 62 -5.33 9.88 -6.08
CA THR A 62 -5.79 11.09 -6.79
C THR A 62 -7.04 11.69 -6.19
N GLN A 63 -7.87 10.89 -5.52
CA GLN A 63 -9.11 11.35 -4.88
C GLN A 63 -9.40 10.53 -3.64
N VAL A 64 -9.90 11.20 -2.61
CA VAL A 64 -10.49 10.55 -1.44
C VAL A 64 -11.99 10.80 -1.51
N LEU A 65 -12.74 9.79 -1.94
CA LEU A 65 -14.21 9.92 -2.14
C LEU A 65 -14.93 9.84 -0.80
N THR A 66 -14.56 8.88 0.04
CA THR A 66 -15.01 8.76 1.43
C THR A 66 -13.86 8.22 2.27
N SER A 67 -14.05 8.09 3.59
CA SER A 67 -13.03 7.47 4.46
C SER A 67 -12.74 6.01 4.10
N HIS A 68 -13.59 5.38 3.29
CA HIS A 68 -13.50 3.97 2.90
C HIS A 68 -13.44 3.76 1.38
N LYS A 69 -13.35 4.83 0.60
CA LYS A 69 -13.35 4.74 -0.87
C LYS A 69 -12.43 5.79 -1.46
N ILE A 70 -11.45 5.34 -2.22
CA ILE A 70 -10.43 6.20 -2.82
C ILE A 70 -10.24 5.85 -4.29
N ALA A 71 -9.70 6.81 -5.05
CA ALA A 71 -9.27 6.61 -6.42
C ALA A 71 -7.75 6.76 -6.49
N VAL A 72 -7.11 5.92 -7.29
CA VAL A 72 -5.67 5.96 -7.54
C VAL A 72 -5.38 5.89 -9.02
N ARG A 73 -4.22 6.40 -9.44
CA ARG A 73 -3.69 6.24 -10.79
C ARG A 73 -2.28 5.68 -10.73
N PHE A 74 -1.90 4.92 -11.75
CA PHE A 74 -0.53 4.42 -11.86
C PHE A 74 0.47 5.58 -11.99
N ASN A 75 1.63 5.43 -11.38
CA ASN A 75 2.79 6.26 -11.70
C ASN A 75 3.44 5.74 -12.98
N ALA A 76 3.87 6.63 -13.83
CA ALA A 76 4.72 6.28 -14.98
C ALA A 76 6.02 5.69 -14.46
N THR A 77 6.59 4.75 -15.19
CA THR A 77 7.83 4.09 -14.79
C THR A 77 8.81 4.02 -15.95
N ASN A 78 10.10 3.94 -15.60
CA ASN A 78 11.17 3.70 -16.56
C ASN A 78 11.85 2.37 -16.19
N CYS A 79 11.82 1.42 -17.11
CA CYS A 79 12.45 0.11 -16.88
C CYS A 79 13.98 0.26 -17.04
N ILE A 80 14.71 0.00 -15.95
CA ILE A 80 16.19 0.03 -15.93
C ILE A 80 16.74 -1.34 -16.25
N ASP A 81 16.18 -2.39 -15.61
CA ASP A 81 16.59 -3.77 -15.82
C ASP A 81 15.38 -4.68 -15.63
N TYR A 82 14.82 -5.15 -16.76
CA TYR A 82 13.61 -5.98 -16.74
C TYR A 82 13.82 -7.29 -15.97
N PHE A 83 14.89 -8.02 -16.27
CA PHE A 83 15.15 -9.30 -15.63
C PHE A 83 15.59 -9.17 -14.17
N GLY A 84 16.28 -8.08 -13.82
CA GLY A 84 16.63 -7.76 -12.44
C GLY A 84 15.50 -7.11 -11.65
N GLY A 85 14.38 -6.81 -12.28
CA GLY A 85 13.23 -6.20 -11.64
C GLY A 85 13.47 -4.77 -11.16
N ARG A 86 14.33 -4.01 -11.85
CA ARG A 86 14.66 -2.64 -11.47
C ARG A 86 13.93 -1.63 -12.33
N TYR A 87 13.15 -0.78 -11.65
CA TYR A 87 12.34 0.28 -12.27
C TYR A 87 12.56 1.59 -11.55
N GLU A 88 12.56 2.67 -12.33
CA GLU A 88 12.47 4.03 -11.79
C GLU A 88 10.99 4.44 -11.79
N ILE A 89 10.50 4.88 -10.64
CA ILE A 89 9.12 5.36 -10.47
C ILE A 89 9.12 6.87 -10.68
N LEU A 90 8.35 7.34 -11.67
CA LEU A 90 8.29 8.74 -12.03
C LEU A 90 7.10 9.42 -11.33
N PRO A 91 7.16 10.74 -11.12
CA PRO A 91 6.05 11.47 -10.49
C PRO A 91 4.82 11.62 -11.39
N GLU A 92 4.97 11.47 -12.69
CA GLU A 92 3.87 11.58 -13.65
C GLU A 92 2.90 10.41 -13.47
N LEU A 93 1.60 10.70 -13.60
CA LEU A 93 0.54 9.70 -13.49
C LEU A 93 0.04 9.31 -14.87
N GLU A 94 -0.35 8.05 -15.02
CA GLU A 94 -0.87 7.51 -16.28
C GLU A 94 -2.06 6.57 -16.06
N GLY A 95 -2.82 6.34 -17.12
CA GLY A 95 -3.97 5.45 -17.10
C GLY A 95 -5.19 6.08 -16.42
N GLU A 96 -6.25 5.30 -16.33
CA GLU A 96 -7.50 5.72 -15.72
C GLU A 96 -7.46 5.60 -14.20
N GLU A 97 -8.32 6.36 -13.52
CA GLU A 97 -8.48 6.21 -12.08
C GLU A 97 -9.07 4.83 -11.75
N ARG A 98 -8.52 4.20 -10.72
CA ARG A 98 -8.98 2.92 -10.21
C ARG A 98 -9.50 3.10 -8.80
N ILE A 99 -10.66 2.51 -8.50
CA ILE A 99 -11.34 2.66 -7.23
C ILE A 99 -10.99 1.50 -6.30
N PHE A 100 -10.63 1.83 -5.06
CA PHE A 100 -10.39 0.86 -3.99
C PHE A 100 -11.29 1.16 -2.81
N ILE A 101 -11.76 0.10 -2.16
CA ILE A 101 -12.69 0.18 -1.03
C ILE A 101 -12.03 -0.48 0.18
N LYS A 102 -12.10 0.20 1.33
CA LYS A 102 -11.61 -0.33 2.59
C LYS A 102 -12.62 -1.33 3.15
N ARG A 103 -12.19 -2.55 3.36
CA ARG A 103 -12.99 -3.62 3.92
C ARG A 103 -12.90 -3.64 5.45
N ARG A 104 -13.75 -4.45 6.10
CA ARG A 104 -13.80 -4.55 7.57
C ARG A 104 -12.46 -4.96 8.20
N ASN A 105 -11.67 -5.75 7.49
CA ASN A 105 -10.34 -6.17 7.95
C ASN A 105 -9.27 -5.06 7.83
N GLY A 106 -9.65 -3.87 7.37
CA GLY A 106 -8.75 -2.74 7.16
C GLY A 106 -7.99 -2.75 5.85
N LYS A 107 -8.17 -3.77 5.02
CA LYS A 107 -7.50 -3.87 3.72
C LYS A 107 -8.27 -3.10 2.65
N TRP A 108 -7.52 -2.49 1.75
CA TRP A 108 -8.06 -1.79 0.59
C TRP A 108 -8.10 -2.75 -0.60
N ILE A 109 -9.28 -3.01 -1.12
CA ILE A 109 -9.53 -3.97 -2.20
C ILE A 109 -10.14 -3.24 -3.39
N ALA A 110 -9.74 -3.60 -4.62
CA ALA A 110 -10.31 -3.04 -5.83
C ALA A 110 -11.83 -3.19 -5.84
N ASP A 111 -12.53 -2.14 -6.26
CA ASP A 111 -14.00 -2.14 -6.32
C ASP A 111 -14.49 -3.27 -7.23
N GLY A 112 -15.49 -4.00 -6.76
CA GLY A 112 -16.03 -5.16 -7.47
C GLY A 112 -15.31 -6.48 -7.20
N HIS A 113 -14.20 -6.46 -6.49
CA HIS A 113 -13.46 -7.68 -6.14
C HIS A 113 -13.83 -8.18 -4.74
N LEU A 114 -13.66 -9.48 -4.51
CA LEU A 114 -13.83 -10.08 -3.20
C LEU A 114 -12.59 -9.81 -2.33
N SER A 115 -12.80 -9.60 -1.04
CA SER A 115 -11.69 -9.37 -0.10
C SER A 115 -10.64 -10.48 -0.12
N LYS A 116 -11.06 -11.71 -0.34
CA LYS A 116 -10.19 -12.88 -0.30
C LYS A 116 -9.24 -12.96 -1.50
N ASP A 117 -9.76 -12.69 -2.69
CA ASP A 117 -9.03 -12.92 -3.95
C ASP A 117 -8.80 -11.63 -4.75
N GLY A 118 -9.19 -10.49 -4.20
CA GLY A 118 -9.15 -9.22 -4.90
C GLY A 118 -7.78 -8.58 -4.93
N VAL A 119 -7.60 -7.71 -5.91
CA VAL A 119 -6.41 -6.86 -6.01
C VAL A 119 -6.39 -5.88 -4.84
N ARG A 120 -5.27 -5.82 -4.14
CA ARG A 120 -5.11 -5.01 -2.92
C ARG A 120 -4.31 -3.75 -3.17
N LEU A 121 -4.45 -2.79 -2.25
CA LEU A 121 -3.68 -1.56 -2.24
C LEU A 121 -2.96 -1.40 -0.91
N ALA A 122 -1.66 -1.16 -0.96
CA ALA A 122 -0.86 -0.83 0.22
C ALA A 122 -0.59 0.68 0.24
N LEU A 123 -1.04 1.37 1.30
CA LEU A 123 -0.83 2.80 1.46
C LEU A 123 0.55 3.09 2.04
N HIS A 124 1.11 4.26 1.69
CA HIS A 124 2.41 4.76 2.16
C HIS A 124 3.59 3.83 1.84
N TYR A 125 3.42 3.00 0.80
CA TYR A 125 4.45 2.11 0.31
C TYR A 125 4.42 2.15 -1.21
N GLN A 126 5.58 2.33 -1.85
CA GLN A 126 5.62 2.41 -3.30
C GLN A 126 6.69 1.48 -3.86
N ARG A 127 6.26 0.52 -4.66
CA ARG A 127 7.11 -0.44 -5.34
C ARG A 127 6.55 -0.72 -6.72
N HIS A 128 7.43 -0.88 -7.69
CA HIS A 128 7.05 -1.33 -9.02
C HIS A 128 7.91 -2.54 -9.38
N TYR A 129 7.26 -3.66 -9.66
CA TYR A 129 7.91 -4.90 -10.03
C TYR A 129 6.98 -5.73 -10.90
N ILE A 130 7.46 -6.14 -12.07
CA ILE A 130 6.76 -7.06 -12.96
C ILE A 130 7.57 -8.34 -13.01
N ASP A 131 6.92 -9.47 -12.73
CA ASP A 131 7.58 -10.77 -12.73
C ASP A 131 7.97 -11.14 -14.16
N PRO A 132 9.28 -11.27 -14.47
CA PRO A 132 9.73 -11.58 -15.83
C PRO A 132 9.45 -13.01 -16.26
N SER A 133 8.99 -13.87 -15.37
CA SER A 133 8.64 -15.26 -15.69
C SER A 133 7.24 -15.42 -16.28
N PHE A 134 6.47 -14.34 -16.36
CA PHE A 134 5.14 -14.31 -16.97
C PHE A 134 5.13 -13.79 -18.38
#